data_29d75c8c9c1f90a9312adcb1303104eb
#
_entry.id   29d75c8c9c1f90a9312adcb1303104eb
#
_cell.length_a   1.000
_cell.length_b   1.000
_cell.length_c   1.000
_cell.angle_alpha   90.00
_cell.angle_beta   90.00
_cell.angle_gamma   90.00
#
_symmetry.space_group_name_H-M   'P 1'
#
loop_
_entity.id
_entity.type
_entity.pdbx_description
1 polymer ?
#
loop_
_entity_poly.entity_id
_entity_poly.type
_entity_poly.pdbx_seq_one_letter_code
_entity_poly.pdbx_strand_id
1 'polypeptide(L)'
;AYTRKNGIPRARNIWTDKLAGRIELSRLLHIAFDGEHWGSSAGLAPVVGMLDDPRSQAQYPMQLNLPEAGHTVVYGAPGSGKTTFLQTLVLSAALSYSPQEVILYLLDFGGGSLNLFRSLPHVGAVARDSEEERVNKICRLVSEELGRRKELFAEQGIVSIDAYRQAAGSRMPYLLLVVDNFGPVLNLYPDLDEFFQLLTREGGSYGIYLVATASAE
;
A
#
# COMPACT_ATOMS: atom_id res chain seq x y z
N ALA A 1 19.54 -40.73 -12.26
CA ALA A 1 20.81 -40.91 -12.95
C ALA A 1 20.58 -41.14 -14.47
N TYR A 2 19.65 -42.02 -14.87
CA TYR A 2 19.38 -42.40 -16.27
C TYR A 2 18.89 -41.21 -17.13
N THR A 3 17.92 -40.40 -16.65
CA THR A 3 17.39 -39.24 -17.38
C THR A 3 18.44 -38.16 -17.63
N ARG A 4 19.33 -37.90 -16.66
CA ARG A 4 20.43 -36.93 -16.82
C ARG A 4 21.46 -37.39 -17.86
N LYS A 5 21.71 -38.70 -17.94
CA LYS A 5 22.73 -39.29 -18.84
C LYS A 5 22.27 -39.32 -20.31
N ASN A 6 20.97 -39.33 -20.57
CA ASN A 6 20.38 -39.49 -21.89
C ASN A 6 19.61 -38.25 -22.40
N GLY A 7 19.70 -37.11 -21.68
CA GLY A 7 19.00 -35.87 -22.08
C GLY A 7 17.49 -35.94 -22.09
N ILE A 8 16.92 -36.96 -21.42
CA ILE A 8 15.46 -37.15 -21.36
C ILE A 8 14.89 -36.20 -20.32
N PRO A 9 13.97 -35.29 -20.67
CA PRO A 9 13.34 -34.39 -19.70
C PRO A 9 12.55 -35.20 -18.66
N ARG A 10 12.66 -34.81 -17.41
CA ARG A 10 11.80 -35.37 -16.36
C ARG A 10 10.33 -35.07 -16.70
N ALA A 11 9.46 -36.03 -16.34
CA ALA A 11 8.03 -35.77 -16.31
C ALA A 11 7.75 -34.49 -15.46
N ARG A 12 6.83 -33.66 -15.97
CA ARG A 12 6.45 -32.42 -15.27
C ARG A 12 5.92 -32.77 -13.87
N ASN A 13 6.50 -32.15 -12.86
CA ASN A 13 5.92 -32.25 -11.52
C ASN A 13 4.55 -31.53 -11.55
N ILE A 14 3.50 -32.21 -11.09
CA ILE A 14 2.15 -31.66 -11.00
C ILE A 14 1.94 -30.82 -9.72
N TRP A 15 2.90 -30.80 -8.84
CA TRP A 15 2.86 -30.03 -7.60
C TRP A 15 3.90 -28.91 -7.65
N THR A 16 3.48 -27.69 -7.31
CA THR A 16 4.41 -26.60 -7.02
C THR A 16 5.17 -26.90 -5.75
N ASP A 17 6.42 -26.46 -5.67
CA ASP A 17 7.17 -26.53 -4.41
C ASP A 17 6.48 -25.62 -3.37
N LYS A 18 6.58 -25.99 -2.10
CA LYS A 18 6.07 -25.14 -1.01
C LYS A 18 6.72 -23.77 -1.06
N LEU A 19 5.93 -22.75 -0.74
CA LEU A 19 6.49 -21.39 -0.56
C LEU A 19 7.66 -21.43 0.41
N ALA A 20 8.74 -20.72 0.08
CA ALA A 20 9.87 -20.57 0.96
C ALA A 20 9.44 -19.88 2.26
N GLY A 21 9.98 -20.31 3.40
CA GLY A 21 9.68 -19.71 4.70
C GLY A 21 10.11 -18.25 4.82
N ARG A 22 10.99 -17.79 3.93
CA ARG A 22 11.39 -16.40 3.76
C ARG A 22 11.48 -16.07 2.27
N ILE A 23 10.79 -15.03 1.87
CA ILE A 23 10.78 -14.53 0.49
C ILE A 23 11.23 -13.07 0.54
N GLU A 24 12.32 -12.78 -0.15
CA GLU A 24 12.85 -11.43 -0.22
C GLU A 24 12.05 -10.59 -1.22
N LEU A 25 11.63 -9.40 -0.79
CA LEU A 25 10.83 -8.48 -1.60
C LEU A 25 11.52 -8.12 -2.93
N SER A 26 12.84 -7.97 -2.92
CA SER A 26 13.65 -7.69 -4.12
C SER A 26 13.52 -8.71 -5.24
N ARG A 27 13.09 -9.94 -4.93
CA ARG A 27 12.83 -10.99 -5.93
C ARG A 27 11.45 -10.89 -6.57
N LEU A 28 10.55 -10.15 -5.93
CA LEU A 28 9.16 -10.02 -6.34
C LEU A 28 8.88 -8.70 -7.07
N LEU A 29 9.72 -7.69 -6.82
CA LEU A 29 9.53 -6.35 -7.33
C LEU A 29 10.21 -6.15 -8.69
N HIS A 30 9.52 -5.39 -9.53
CA HIS A 30 10.20 -4.59 -10.55
C HIS A 30 10.54 -3.22 -9.93
N ILE A 31 11.83 -2.98 -9.68
CA ILE A 31 12.30 -1.70 -9.14
C ILE A 31 12.23 -0.68 -10.26
N ALA A 32 11.38 0.34 -10.09
CA ALA A 32 11.18 1.38 -11.09
C ALA A 32 12.27 2.47 -11.07
N PHE A 33 13.08 2.52 -10.00
CA PHE A 33 14.15 3.49 -9.85
C PHE A 33 15.49 2.90 -10.32
N ASP A 34 16.12 3.52 -11.30
CA ASP A 34 17.41 3.08 -11.88
C ASP A 34 18.64 3.69 -11.19
N GLY A 35 18.45 4.54 -10.18
CA GLY A 35 19.47 5.29 -9.45
C GLY A 35 19.41 6.80 -9.73
N GLU A 36 18.78 7.23 -10.81
CA GLU A 36 18.63 8.64 -11.21
C GLU A 36 17.18 8.97 -11.56
N HIS A 37 16.47 8.07 -12.23
CA HIS A 37 15.12 8.31 -12.74
C HIS A 37 14.14 7.24 -12.28
N TRP A 38 12.87 7.62 -12.23
CA TRP A 38 11.76 6.72 -11.96
C TRP A 38 11.08 6.31 -13.28
N GLY A 39 10.88 5.01 -13.47
CA GLY A 39 10.00 4.48 -14.51
C GLY A 39 8.55 4.84 -14.26
N SER A 40 7.72 4.75 -15.29
CA SER A 40 6.28 4.97 -15.18
C SER A 40 5.56 3.66 -14.85
N SER A 41 4.67 3.69 -13.88
CA SER A 41 3.79 2.56 -13.52
C SER A 41 2.33 2.87 -13.80
N ALA A 42 1.59 1.87 -14.28
CA ALA A 42 0.14 1.99 -14.46
C ALA A 42 -0.58 1.51 -13.19
N GLY A 43 -1.46 2.36 -12.65
CA GLY A 43 -2.25 2.04 -11.45
C GLY A 43 -1.43 2.04 -10.16
N LEU A 44 -2.05 1.59 -9.07
CA LEU A 44 -1.42 1.48 -7.76
C LEU A 44 -1.63 0.06 -7.19
N ALA A 45 -0.67 -0.81 -7.43
CA ALA A 45 -0.73 -2.22 -7.04
C ALA A 45 0.62 -2.69 -6.45
N PRO A 46 1.04 -2.17 -5.28
CA PRO A 46 2.27 -2.60 -4.63
C PRO A 46 2.25 -4.09 -4.30
N VAL A 47 3.39 -4.74 -4.44
CA VAL A 47 3.58 -6.15 -4.10
C VAL A 47 3.67 -6.29 -2.59
N VAL A 48 2.87 -7.17 -2.01
CA VAL A 48 2.81 -7.40 -0.56
C VAL A 48 3.23 -8.82 -0.14
N GLY A 49 3.48 -9.71 -1.10
CA GLY A 49 3.87 -11.08 -0.82
C GLY A 49 3.92 -11.95 -2.07
N MET A 50 3.84 -13.26 -1.88
CA MET A 50 3.73 -14.25 -2.93
C MET A 50 2.49 -15.10 -2.72
N LEU A 51 1.74 -15.29 -3.77
CA LEU A 51 0.57 -16.15 -3.80
C LEU A 51 0.94 -17.51 -4.40
N ASP A 52 0.53 -18.58 -3.73
CA ASP A 52 0.57 -19.94 -4.26
C ASP A 52 -0.83 -20.32 -4.73
N ASP A 53 -0.99 -20.54 -6.03
CA ASP A 53 -2.26 -20.96 -6.63
C ASP A 53 -2.17 -22.43 -7.07
N PRO A 54 -2.67 -23.36 -6.26
CA PRO A 54 -2.67 -24.78 -6.59
C PRO A 54 -3.49 -25.12 -7.82
N ARG A 55 -4.49 -24.28 -8.18
CA ARG A 55 -5.36 -24.56 -9.33
C ARG A 55 -4.65 -24.32 -10.65
N SER A 56 -3.91 -23.22 -10.73
CA SER A 56 -3.10 -22.90 -11.90
C SER A 56 -1.71 -23.53 -11.84
N GLN A 57 -1.35 -24.19 -10.73
CA GLN A 57 0.00 -24.74 -10.46
C GLN A 57 1.08 -23.67 -10.63
N ALA A 58 0.83 -22.48 -10.14
CA ALA A 58 1.72 -21.33 -10.28
C ALA A 58 1.89 -20.58 -8.98
N GLN A 59 3.05 -19.95 -8.86
CA GLN A 59 3.35 -18.99 -7.79
C GLN A 59 3.68 -17.66 -8.43
N TYR A 60 3.06 -16.58 -7.92
CA TYR A 60 3.25 -15.24 -8.47
C TYR A 60 3.20 -14.17 -7.38
N PRO A 61 3.81 -13.00 -7.63
CA PRO A 61 3.73 -11.89 -6.69
C PRO A 61 2.29 -11.51 -6.37
N MET A 62 1.96 -11.44 -5.08
CA MET A 62 0.67 -10.94 -4.60
C MET A 62 0.71 -9.43 -4.58
N GLN A 63 -0.12 -8.79 -5.37
CA GLN A 63 -0.27 -7.35 -5.45
C GLN A 63 -1.55 -6.91 -4.72
N LEU A 64 -1.46 -5.79 -3.99
CA LEU A 64 -2.63 -5.12 -3.45
C LEU A 64 -3.04 -4.01 -4.43
N ASN A 65 -3.98 -4.31 -5.32
CA ASN A 65 -4.53 -3.34 -6.26
C ASN A 65 -5.49 -2.41 -5.54
N LEU A 66 -4.99 -1.28 -5.04
CA LEU A 66 -5.77 -0.34 -4.22
C LEU A 66 -6.94 0.32 -4.97
N PRO A 67 -6.84 0.69 -6.26
CA PRO A 67 -8.00 1.13 -7.03
C PRO A 67 -9.17 0.14 -7.05
N GLU A 68 -8.91 -1.15 -7.04
CA GLU A 68 -9.93 -2.20 -7.03
C GLU A 68 -10.32 -2.63 -5.60
N ALA A 69 -9.32 -2.79 -4.72
CA ALA A 69 -9.56 -3.24 -3.35
C ALA A 69 -10.17 -2.16 -2.46
N GLY A 70 -9.91 -0.89 -2.78
CA GLY A 70 -10.33 0.24 -1.95
C GLY A 70 -9.52 0.33 -0.64
N HIS A 71 -10.19 0.84 0.40
CA HIS A 71 -9.61 0.89 1.74
C HIS A 71 -9.44 -0.52 2.28
N THR A 72 -8.28 -0.78 2.90
CA THR A 72 -7.89 -2.13 3.29
C THR A 72 -7.56 -2.20 4.78
N VAL A 73 -8.12 -3.16 5.48
CA VAL A 73 -7.77 -3.43 6.88
C VAL A 73 -7.27 -4.87 7.02
N VAL A 74 -6.10 -5.03 7.63
CA VAL A 74 -5.47 -6.32 7.91
C VAL A 74 -5.64 -6.68 9.37
N TYR A 75 -6.42 -7.73 9.63
CA TYR A 75 -6.64 -8.25 10.97
C TYR A 75 -5.72 -9.42 11.28
N GLY A 76 -5.31 -9.52 12.54
CA GLY A 76 -4.54 -10.67 13.00
C GLY A 76 -4.15 -10.57 14.47
N ALA A 77 -3.77 -11.69 15.06
CA ALA A 77 -3.26 -11.76 16.42
C ALA A 77 -1.94 -10.97 16.58
N PRO A 78 -1.54 -10.60 17.79
CA PRO A 78 -0.19 -10.11 18.07
C PRO A 78 0.88 -11.06 17.50
N GLY A 79 1.91 -10.51 16.88
CA GLY A 79 2.99 -11.30 16.26
C GLY A 79 2.66 -11.97 14.91
N SER A 80 1.46 -11.77 14.34
CA SER A 80 1.06 -12.37 13.05
C SER A 80 1.70 -11.73 11.81
N GLY A 81 2.53 -10.69 11.97
CA GLY A 81 3.22 -10.02 10.87
C GLY A 81 2.49 -8.80 10.29
N LYS A 82 1.46 -8.27 10.94
CA LYS A 82 0.71 -7.08 10.48
C LYS A 82 1.60 -5.89 10.17
N THR A 83 2.47 -5.52 11.10
CA THR A 83 3.42 -4.43 10.93
C THR A 83 4.42 -4.72 9.81
N THR A 84 4.88 -5.98 9.68
CA THR A 84 5.74 -6.42 8.56
C THR A 84 5.03 -6.27 7.22
N PHE A 85 3.72 -6.56 7.16
CA PHE A 85 2.90 -6.33 5.98
C PHE A 85 2.91 -4.85 5.58
N LEU A 86 2.66 -3.92 6.54
CA LEU A 86 2.70 -2.48 6.26
C LEU A 86 4.10 -2.02 5.83
N GLN A 87 5.15 -2.52 6.47
CA GLN A 87 6.53 -2.22 6.07
C GLN A 87 6.81 -2.69 4.64
N THR A 88 6.35 -3.88 4.28
CA THR A 88 6.46 -4.42 2.92
C THR A 88 5.69 -3.57 1.92
N LEU A 89 4.47 -3.16 2.26
CA LEU A 89 3.63 -2.29 1.43
C LEU A 89 4.32 -0.94 1.16
N VAL A 90 4.79 -0.27 2.22
CA VAL A 90 5.46 1.04 2.13
C VAL A 90 6.73 0.94 1.28
N LEU A 91 7.57 -0.07 1.54
CA LEU A 91 8.80 -0.27 0.79
C LEU A 91 8.53 -0.64 -0.67
N SER A 92 7.57 -1.50 -0.92
CA SER A 92 7.14 -1.88 -2.27
C SER A 92 6.63 -0.66 -3.05
N ALA A 93 5.76 0.14 -2.45
CA ALA A 93 5.28 1.37 -3.05
C ALA A 93 6.44 2.33 -3.38
N ALA A 94 7.34 2.54 -2.42
CA ALA A 94 8.48 3.45 -2.61
C ALA A 94 9.52 2.96 -3.63
N LEU A 95 9.62 1.68 -3.91
CA LEU A 95 10.54 1.12 -4.92
C LEU A 95 9.92 1.03 -6.32
N SER A 96 8.59 0.93 -6.40
CA SER A 96 7.87 0.70 -7.66
C SER A 96 7.26 1.95 -8.27
N TYR A 97 7.12 3.03 -7.50
CA TYR A 97 6.47 4.28 -7.93
C TYR A 97 7.34 5.48 -7.60
N SER A 98 7.21 6.55 -8.36
CA SER A 98 7.86 7.82 -8.05
C SER A 98 7.12 8.58 -6.95
N PRO A 99 7.78 9.54 -6.26
CA PRO A 99 7.10 10.43 -5.32
C PRO A 99 6.00 11.32 -5.94
N GLN A 100 6.02 11.46 -7.27
CA GLN A 100 4.96 12.16 -8.01
C GLN A 100 3.74 11.26 -8.31
N GLU A 101 3.89 9.95 -8.12
CA GLU A 101 2.82 8.98 -8.35
C GLU A 101 2.17 8.51 -7.05
N VAL A 102 2.96 8.46 -5.94
CA VAL A 102 2.48 8.00 -4.62
C VAL A 102 3.05 8.85 -3.51
N ILE A 103 2.17 9.34 -2.64
CA ILE A 103 2.50 10.03 -1.39
C ILE A 103 2.02 9.17 -0.23
N LEU A 104 2.85 9.02 0.79
CA LEU A 104 2.59 8.21 1.98
C LEU A 104 2.52 9.09 3.23
N TYR A 105 1.47 8.94 4.02
CA TYR A 105 1.39 9.43 5.39
C TYR A 105 1.26 8.24 6.33
N LEU A 106 2.07 8.20 7.38
CA LEU A 106 2.19 7.03 8.25
C LEU A 106 1.78 7.40 9.68
N LEU A 107 0.79 6.69 10.23
CA LEU A 107 0.39 6.77 11.63
C LEU A 107 0.79 5.47 12.33
N ASP A 108 1.71 5.55 13.27
CA ASP A 108 2.31 4.41 13.94
C ASP A 108 1.83 4.30 15.39
N PHE A 109 0.78 3.55 15.61
CA PHE A 109 0.23 3.21 16.93
C PHE A 109 0.66 1.81 17.37
N GLY A 110 1.56 1.17 16.61
CA GLY A 110 2.02 -0.21 16.80
C GLY A 110 3.43 -0.35 17.40
N GLY A 111 4.05 0.75 17.84
CA GLY A 111 5.36 0.67 18.50
C GLY A 111 6.52 1.38 17.81
N GLY A 112 6.26 2.24 16.85
CA GLY A 112 7.26 3.15 16.28
C GLY A 112 8.09 2.57 15.14
N SER A 113 7.71 1.42 14.60
CA SER A 113 8.47 0.71 13.57
C SER A 113 8.36 1.32 12.17
N LEU A 114 7.30 2.12 11.90
CA LEU A 114 7.14 2.82 10.63
C LEU A 114 8.03 4.07 10.53
N ASN A 115 8.59 4.53 11.65
CA ASN A 115 9.50 5.68 11.66
C ASN A 115 10.78 5.47 10.82
N LEU A 116 11.15 4.22 10.56
CA LEU A 116 12.28 3.89 9.69
C LEU A 116 12.13 4.43 8.25
N PHE A 117 10.89 4.67 7.81
CA PHE A 117 10.58 5.17 6.46
C PHE A 117 10.55 6.70 6.35
N ARG A 118 10.78 7.42 7.45
CA ARG A 118 10.67 8.89 7.51
C ARG A 118 11.52 9.64 6.48
N SER A 119 12.65 9.06 6.09
CA SER A 119 13.58 9.67 5.13
C SER A 119 13.27 9.35 3.66
N LEU A 120 12.28 8.49 3.39
CA LEU A 120 11.89 8.20 2.01
C LEU A 120 11.23 9.42 1.37
N PRO A 121 11.58 9.74 0.12
CA PRO A 121 11.03 10.91 -0.58
C PRO A 121 9.52 10.84 -0.80
N HIS A 122 8.92 9.65 -0.70
CA HIS A 122 7.47 9.42 -0.79
C HIS A 122 6.72 9.76 0.49
N VAL A 123 7.41 9.81 1.64
CA VAL A 123 6.79 9.96 2.96
C VAL A 123 6.70 11.42 3.32
N GLY A 124 5.48 11.96 3.28
CA GLY A 124 5.20 13.33 3.69
C GLY A 124 5.33 13.55 5.20
N ALA A 125 4.86 12.60 5.99
CA ALA A 125 5.04 12.64 7.46
C ALA A 125 4.85 11.25 8.09
N VAL A 126 5.47 11.09 9.28
CA VAL A 126 5.22 9.97 10.20
C VAL A 126 4.84 10.55 11.55
N ALA A 127 3.78 10.04 12.17
CA ALA A 127 3.38 10.40 13.53
C ALA A 127 3.14 9.15 14.38
N ARG A 128 3.47 9.25 15.68
CA ARG A 128 3.20 8.23 16.68
C ARG A 128 1.96 8.58 17.50
N ASP A 129 1.47 7.62 18.24
CA ASP A 129 0.36 7.76 19.19
C ASP A 129 0.52 8.91 20.19
N SER A 130 1.74 9.21 20.61
CA SER A 130 2.07 10.29 21.55
C SER A 130 2.25 11.67 20.90
N GLU A 131 2.19 11.77 19.57
CA GLU A 131 2.42 13.02 18.82
C GLU A 131 1.11 13.61 18.28
N GLU A 132 0.17 13.94 19.19
CA GLU A 132 -1.19 14.39 18.88
C GLU A 132 -1.26 15.49 17.82
N GLU A 133 -0.48 16.55 17.99
CA GLU A 133 -0.45 17.68 17.04
C GLU A 133 -0.08 17.20 15.61
N ARG A 134 0.85 16.25 15.52
CA ARG A 134 1.30 15.71 14.24
C ARG A 134 0.25 14.77 13.62
N VAL A 135 -0.41 13.94 14.44
CA VAL A 135 -1.53 13.10 14.01
C VAL A 135 -2.64 13.96 13.43
N ASN A 136 -3.10 14.98 14.19
CA ASN A 136 -4.15 15.91 13.77
C ASN A 136 -3.76 16.67 12.49
N LYS A 137 -2.50 17.09 12.37
CA LYS A 137 -1.99 17.77 11.18
C LYS A 137 -2.03 16.86 9.94
N ILE A 138 -1.62 15.59 10.07
CA ILE A 138 -1.68 14.62 8.96
C ILE A 138 -3.14 14.42 8.52
N CYS A 139 -4.05 14.15 9.46
CA CYS A 139 -5.47 13.94 9.14
C CYS A 139 -6.11 15.16 8.47
N ARG A 140 -5.78 16.36 8.96
CA ARG A 140 -6.22 17.61 8.34
C ARG A 140 -5.69 17.79 6.91
N LEU A 141 -4.40 17.54 6.66
CA LEU A 141 -3.82 17.61 5.32
C LEU A 141 -4.49 16.64 4.35
N VAL A 142 -4.78 15.42 4.79
CA VAL A 142 -5.48 14.42 3.97
C VAL A 142 -6.92 14.88 3.68
N SER A 143 -7.61 15.45 4.67
CA SER A 143 -8.96 15.99 4.51
C SER A 143 -9.00 17.18 3.55
N GLU A 144 -8.07 18.12 3.70
CA GLU A 144 -7.93 19.28 2.80
C GLU A 144 -7.65 18.83 1.36
N GLU A 145 -6.78 17.85 1.17
CA GLU A 145 -6.48 17.30 -0.16
C GLU A 145 -7.70 16.57 -0.76
N LEU A 146 -8.48 15.85 0.04
CA LEU A 146 -9.74 15.26 -0.41
C LEU A 146 -10.72 16.34 -0.88
N GLY A 147 -10.89 17.40 -0.11
CA GLY A 147 -11.73 18.55 -0.47
C GLY A 147 -11.28 19.20 -1.79
N ARG A 148 -10.00 19.49 -1.91
CA ARG A 148 -9.40 20.06 -3.12
C ARG A 148 -9.63 19.19 -4.37
N ARG A 149 -9.48 17.87 -4.24
CA ARG A 149 -9.73 16.93 -5.36
C ARG A 149 -11.20 16.88 -5.73
N LYS A 150 -12.10 16.91 -4.75
CA LYS A 150 -13.55 16.95 -5.00
C LYS A 150 -13.94 18.18 -5.82
N GLU A 151 -13.47 19.37 -5.44
CA GLU A 151 -13.72 20.61 -6.17
C GLU A 151 -13.16 20.52 -7.59
N LEU A 152 -11.91 20.11 -7.75
CA LEU A 152 -11.25 19.99 -9.06
C LEU A 152 -11.98 19.02 -9.99
N PHE A 153 -12.41 17.86 -9.48
CA PHE A 153 -13.14 16.87 -10.29
C PHE A 153 -14.53 17.36 -10.67
N ALA A 154 -15.22 18.05 -9.75
CA ALA A 154 -16.51 18.65 -10.02
C ALA A 154 -16.41 19.72 -11.12
N GLU A 155 -15.43 20.61 -11.06
CA GLU A 155 -15.19 21.65 -12.08
C GLU A 155 -14.92 21.06 -13.48
N GLN A 156 -14.28 19.89 -13.54
CA GLN A 156 -13.93 19.23 -14.80
C GLN A 156 -14.94 18.16 -15.25
N GLY A 157 -16.01 17.92 -14.48
CA GLY A 157 -16.98 16.88 -14.76
C GLY A 157 -16.41 15.46 -14.68
N ILE A 158 -15.37 15.25 -13.84
CA ILE A 158 -14.68 13.98 -13.67
C ILE A 158 -15.17 13.29 -12.39
N VAL A 159 -15.33 11.96 -12.44
CA VAL A 159 -15.92 11.18 -11.34
C VAL A 159 -14.92 10.29 -10.59
N SER A 160 -13.70 10.12 -11.13
CA SER A 160 -12.69 9.26 -10.51
C SER A 160 -11.26 9.70 -10.82
N ILE A 161 -10.33 9.29 -9.95
CA ILE A 161 -8.89 9.53 -10.14
C ILE A 161 -8.37 8.93 -11.46
N ASP A 162 -8.87 7.76 -11.85
CA ASP A 162 -8.43 7.09 -13.08
C ASP A 162 -8.89 7.86 -14.32
N ALA A 163 -10.13 8.34 -14.30
CA ALA A 163 -10.66 9.22 -15.37
C ALA A 163 -9.86 10.52 -15.44
N TYR A 164 -9.51 11.12 -14.29
CA TYR A 164 -8.68 12.33 -14.24
C TYR A 164 -7.29 12.10 -14.83
N ARG A 165 -6.62 11.01 -14.44
CA ARG A 165 -5.27 10.66 -14.93
C ARG A 165 -5.26 10.41 -16.45
N GLN A 166 -6.32 9.79 -16.97
CA GLN A 166 -6.48 9.57 -18.42
C GLN A 166 -6.73 10.85 -19.20
N ALA A 167 -7.62 11.73 -18.70
CA ALA A 167 -8.03 12.94 -19.39
C ALA A 167 -6.97 14.04 -19.36
N ALA A 168 -6.35 14.28 -18.21
CA ALA A 168 -5.46 15.42 -18.00
C ALA A 168 -4.00 15.18 -18.40
N GLY A 169 -3.61 13.93 -18.72
CA GLY A 169 -2.19 13.57 -18.84
C GLY A 169 -1.39 13.90 -17.56
N SER A 170 -2.10 14.28 -16.51
CA SER A 170 -1.59 14.79 -15.26
C SER A 170 -1.34 13.64 -14.30
N ARG A 171 -0.16 13.62 -13.70
CA ARG A 171 0.22 12.65 -12.67
C ARG A 171 -0.26 13.11 -11.30
N MET A 172 -1.59 13.21 -11.08
CA MET A 172 -2.08 13.39 -9.72
C MET A 172 -1.66 12.17 -8.89
N PRO A 173 -0.90 12.35 -7.81
CA PRO A 173 -0.41 11.22 -7.01
C PRO A 173 -1.58 10.52 -6.31
N TYR A 174 -1.49 9.21 -6.17
CA TYR A 174 -2.25 8.49 -5.16
C TYR A 174 -1.74 8.86 -3.78
N LEU A 175 -2.62 8.94 -2.81
CA LEU A 175 -2.28 9.20 -1.42
C LEU A 175 -2.65 7.98 -0.57
N LEU A 176 -1.69 7.45 0.17
CA LEU A 176 -1.90 6.36 1.11
C LEU A 176 -1.74 6.87 2.54
N LEU A 177 -2.82 6.77 3.31
CA LEU A 177 -2.77 6.86 4.77
C LEU A 177 -2.58 5.45 5.32
N VAL A 178 -1.40 5.19 5.85
CA VAL A 178 -1.04 3.88 6.44
C VAL A 178 -1.10 3.99 7.94
N VAL A 179 -1.89 3.13 8.58
CA VAL A 179 -2.11 3.17 10.04
C VAL A 179 -1.76 1.81 10.66
N ASP A 180 -0.70 1.77 11.45
CA ASP A 180 -0.39 0.56 12.22
C ASP A 180 -1.13 0.57 13.56
N ASN A 181 -1.91 -0.49 13.82
CA ASN A 181 -2.73 -0.68 15.01
C ASN A 181 -3.86 0.37 15.15
N PHE A 182 -4.82 0.35 14.23
CA PHE A 182 -5.92 1.32 14.15
C PHE A 182 -6.86 1.31 15.37
N GLY A 183 -7.02 0.18 16.08
CA GLY A 183 -7.97 0.07 17.19
C GLY A 183 -7.89 1.18 18.24
N PRO A 184 -6.69 1.55 18.75
CA PRO A 184 -6.56 2.64 19.71
C PRO A 184 -6.81 4.05 19.16
N VAL A 185 -6.78 4.26 17.83
CA VAL A 185 -6.82 5.60 17.22
C VAL A 185 -8.05 6.40 17.67
N LEU A 186 -9.24 5.83 17.51
CA LEU A 186 -10.48 6.50 17.84
C LEU A 186 -10.70 6.65 19.37
N ASN A 187 -10.07 5.79 20.16
CA ASN A 187 -10.09 5.94 21.62
C ASN A 187 -9.21 7.10 22.09
N LEU A 188 -8.05 7.28 21.46
CA LEU A 188 -7.12 8.36 21.77
C LEU A 188 -7.53 9.69 21.13
N TYR A 189 -8.13 9.64 19.95
CA TYR A 189 -8.50 10.79 19.13
C TYR A 189 -9.95 10.67 18.63
N PRO A 190 -10.95 10.82 19.51
CA PRO A 190 -12.37 10.67 19.14
C PRO A 190 -12.81 11.65 18.05
N ASP A 191 -12.22 12.84 18.02
CA ASP A 191 -12.51 13.89 17.03
C ASP A 191 -12.14 13.50 15.60
N LEU A 192 -11.33 12.45 15.42
CA LEU A 192 -10.96 11.93 14.11
C LEU A 192 -11.98 10.95 13.51
N ASP A 193 -13.03 10.59 14.25
CA ASP A 193 -14.03 9.63 13.75
C ASP A 193 -14.70 10.11 12.46
N GLU A 194 -15.16 11.37 12.43
CA GLU A 194 -15.76 11.96 11.22
C GLU A 194 -14.79 11.97 10.03
N PHE A 195 -13.51 12.25 10.28
CA PHE A 195 -12.48 12.21 9.24
C PHE A 195 -12.33 10.79 8.64
N PHE A 196 -12.22 9.76 9.49
CA PHE A 196 -12.08 8.38 8.98
C PHE A 196 -13.35 7.90 8.28
N GLN A 197 -14.55 8.27 8.78
CA GLN A 197 -15.80 7.97 8.10
C GLN A 197 -15.88 8.62 6.72
N LEU A 198 -15.53 9.91 6.60
CA LEU A 198 -15.49 10.62 5.34
C LEU A 198 -14.46 10.00 4.37
N LEU A 199 -13.24 9.75 4.87
CA LEU A 199 -12.17 9.15 4.08
C LEU A 199 -12.56 7.78 3.52
N THR A 200 -13.11 6.90 4.37
CA THR A 200 -13.49 5.55 3.95
C THR A 200 -14.68 5.53 3.00
N ARG A 201 -15.59 6.51 3.10
CA ARG A 201 -16.74 6.63 2.20
C ARG A 201 -16.37 7.19 0.83
N GLU A 202 -15.49 8.17 0.77
CA GLU A 202 -15.29 8.99 -0.42
C GLU A 202 -13.86 8.92 -1.00
N GLY A 203 -12.85 8.71 -0.16
CA GLY A 203 -11.44 8.84 -0.54
C GLY A 203 -11.01 8.01 -1.75
N GLY A 204 -11.53 6.79 -1.88
CA GLY A 204 -11.17 5.87 -2.95
C GLY A 204 -11.42 6.44 -4.35
N SER A 205 -12.55 7.13 -4.58
CA SER A 205 -12.87 7.76 -5.85
C SER A 205 -11.87 8.86 -6.23
N TYR A 206 -11.28 9.49 -5.23
CA TYR A 206 -10.31 10.57 -5.40
C TYR A 206 -8.85 10.11 -5.27
N GLY A 207 -8.59 8.79 -5.26
CA GLY A 207 -7.26 8.21 -5.19
C GLY A 207 -6.57 8.38 -3.83
N ILE A 208 -7.37 8.46 -2.75
CA ILE A 208 -6.88 8.53 -1.37
C ILE A 208 -7.32 7.25 -0.66
N TYR A 209 -6.37 6.43 -0.23
CA TYR A 209 -6.64 5.11 0.34
C TYR A 209 -6.14 5.01 1.77
N LEU A 210 -6.93 4.36 2.62
CA LEU A 210 -6.55 3.93 3.95
C LEU A 210 -6.09 2.48 3.89
N VAL A 211 -4.89 2.21 4.41
CA VAL A 211 -4.42 0.85 4.68
C VAL A 211 -4.07 0.75 6.15
N ALA A 212 -4.82 -0.05 6.89
CA ALA A 212 -4.68 -0.12 8.33
C ALA A 212 -4.45 -1.55 8.81
N THR A 213 -3.84 -1.70 9.98
CA THR A 213 -3.82 -2.97 10.71
C THR A 213 -4.66 -2.87 11.97
N ALA A 214 -5.28 -3.96 12.37
CA ALA A 214 -6.00 -4.07 13.61
C ALA A 214 -5.76 -5.42 14.28
N SER A 215 -5.82 -5.46 15.60
CA SER A 215 -5.78 -6.72 16.34
C SER A 215 -7.17 -7.32 16.38
N ALA A 216 -7.28 -8.62 16.14
CA ALA A 216 -8.46 -9.39 16.51
C ALA A 216 -8.49 -9.48 18.05
N GLU A 217 -9.60 -9.07 18.65
CA GLU A 217 -9.87 -9.31 20.08
C GLU A 217 -10.12 -10.80 20.33
#